data_4400fc251290b4e180b6b19a44a629dd
#
_entry.id   4400fc251290b4e180b6b19a44a629dd
#
_cell.length_a   1.000
_cell.length_b   1.000
_cell.length_c   1.000
_cell.angle_alpha   90.00
_cell.angle_beta   90.00
_cell.angle_gamma   90.00
#
_symmetry.space_group_name_H-M   'P 1'
#
loop_
_entity.id
_entity.type
_entity.pdbx_description
1 polymer ?
#
loop_
_entity_poly.entity_id
_entity_poly.type
_entity_poly.pdbx_seq_one_letter_code
_entity_poly.pdbx_strand_id
1 'polypeptide(L)'
;MWEATKLTLKLAFVTTLLLLILGTPIAWWLARSKSFIKEIIGTLVALPLVLPPTVLGFYLLLLLSPQGNFGSWLSEVFGSPFPFSFKGLVVGSVIYSLPFVVQPIRNSFEAIGEPSLEAAASLRASPFDVFFSIALPLARPGILTGSVLGFAHTVGEFGVILMLGGNIPGETKVLSVAIYDYVESLPVSYTHLRAHETEADLVCRLLLE
;
A
#
# COMPACT_ATOMS: atom_id res chain seq x y z
N MET A 1 -5.01 1.34 -21.34
CA MET A 1 -5.11 0.17 -20.45
C MET A 1 -3.78 -0.57 -20.29
N TRP A 2 -3.12 -1.01 -21.38
CA TRP A 2 -1.87 -1.79 -21.30
C TRP A 2 -0.73 -1.08 -20.53
N GLU A 3 -0.51 0.19 -20.78
CA GLU A 3 0.51 0.97 -20.05
C GLU A 3 0.18 1.12 -18.55
N ALA A 4 -1.09 1.35 -18.22
CA ALA A 4 -1.53 1.41 -16.81
C ALA A 4 -1.33 0.06 -16.10
N THR A 5 -1.59 -1.06 -16.77
CA THR A 5 -1.34 -2.40 -16.22
C THR A 5 0.15 -2.64 -15.94
N LYS A 6 1.02 -2.32 -16.91
CA LYS A 6 2.48 -2.42 -16.71
C LYS A 6 2.96 -1.57 -15.55
N LEU A 7 2.48 -0.33 -15.46
CA LEU A 7 2.85 0.59 -14.39
C LEU A 7 2.41 0.05 -13.02
N THR A 8 1.17 -0.48 -12.93
CA THR A 8 0.64 -1.09 -11.71
C THR A 8 1.48 -2.28 -11.25
N LEU A 9 1.79 -3.19 -12.16
CA LEU A 9 2.62 -4.36 -11.84
C LEU A 9 4.03 -3.96 -11.41
N LYS A 10 4.64 -2.97 -12.11
CA LYS A 10 5.93 -2.42 -11.73
C LYS A 10 5.88 -1.78 -10.34
N LEU A 11 4.85 -0.97 -10.05
CA LEU A 11 4.66 -0.34 -8.75
C LEU A 11 4.49 -1.40 -7.67
N ALA A 12 3.60 -2.39 -7.86
CA ALA A 12 3.36 -3.44 -6.89
C ALA A 12 4.61 -4.28 -6.61
N PHE A 13 5.37 -4.63 -7.64
CA PHE A 13 6.62 -5.37 -7.48
C PHE A 13 7.67 -4.58 -6.69
N VAL A 14 7.93 -3.32 -7.07
CA VAL A 14 8.91 -2.47 -6.39
C VAL A 14 8.50 -2.21 -4.94
N THR A 15 7.23 -1.89 -4.71
CA THR A 15 6.68 -1.65 -3.37
C THR A 15 6.81 -2.90 -2.49
N THR A 16 6.43 -4.06 -3.01
CA THR A 16 6.51 -5.33 -2.24
C THR A 16 7.96 -5.67 -1.90
N LEU A 17 8.89 -5.49 -2.83
CA LEU A 17 10.31 -5.73 -2.58
C LEU A 17 10.84 -4.82 -1.47
N LEU A 18 10.55 -3.53 -1.54
CA LEU A 18 10.92 -2.56 -0.50
C LEU A 18 10.29 -2.89 0.84
N LEU A 19 9.01 -3.27 0.84
CA LEU A 19 8.30 -3.68 2.06
C LEU A 19 8.91 -4.93 2.70
N LEU A 20 9.36 -5.90 1.92
CA LEU A 20 10.05 -7.07 2.45
C LEU A 20 11.41 -6.71 3.05
N ILE A 21 12.17 -5.85 2.38
CA ILE A 21 13.49 -5.42 2.86
C ILE A 21 13.37 -4.59 4.15
N LEU A 22 12.43 -3.65 4.21
CA LEU A 22 12.22 -2.77 5.36
C LEU A 22 11.34 -3.39 6.44
N GLY A 23 10.28 -4.07 6.02
CA GLY A 23 9.27 -4.63 6.93
C GLY A 23 9.74 -5.86 7.69
N THR A 24 10.60 -6.71 7.09
CA THR A 24 11.11 -7.91 7.78
C THR A 24 11.95 -7.57 9.02
N PRO A 25 12.93 -6.65 8.98
CA PRO A 25 13.64 -6.21 10.17
C PRO A 25 12.72 -5.55 11.21
N ILE A 26 11.76 -4.73 10.76
CA ILE A 26 10.77 -4.09 11.65
C ILE A 26 9.92 -5.16 12.33
N ALA A 27 9.42 -6.14 11.58
CA ALA A 27 8.62 -7.25 12.10
C ALA A 27 9.41 -8.10 13.12
N TRP A 28 10.67 -8.40 12.82
CA TRP A 28 11.56 -9.12 13.74
C TRP A 28 11.77 -8.35 15.03
N TRP A 29 12.08 -7.06 14.95
CA TRP A 29 12.28 -6.21 16.11
C TRP A 29 10.98 -6.11 16.95
N LEU A 30 9.83 -5.93 16.29
CA LEU A 30 8.53 -5.91 16.96
C LEU A 30 8.19 -7.25 17.63
N ALA A 31 8.55 -8.37 17.04
CA ALA A 31 8.30 -9.69 17.62
C ALA A 31 9.15 -9.94 18.88
N ARG A 32 10.40 -9.45 18.91
CA ARG A 32 11.40 -9.78 19.95
C ARG A 32 11.55 -8.72 21.03
N SER A 33 11.21 -7.47 20.76
CA SER A 33 11.40 -6.38 21.73
C SER A 33 10.45 -6.52 22.91
N LYS A 34 10.98 -6.28 24.12
CA LYS A 34 10.22 -6.17 25.38
C LYS A 34 10.04 -4.71 25.83
N SER A 35 10.45 -3.75 25.00
CA SER A 35 10.40 -2.32 25.28
C SER A 35 9.00 -1.75 25.08
N PHE A 36 8.60 -0.76 25.86
CA PHE A 36 7.37 0.02 25.65
C PHE A 36 7.33 0.70 24.27
N ILE A 37 8.49 1.02 23.70
CA ILE A 37 8.60 1.59 22.34
C ILE A 37 8.01 0.66 21.28
N LYS A 38 8.02 -0.65 21.53
CA LYS A 38 7.37 -1.65 20.63
C LYS A 38 5.90 -1.33 20.39
N GLU A 39 5.16 -0.96 21.43
CA GLU A 39 3.73 -0.66 21.33
C GLU A 39 3.49 0.61 20.49
N ILE A 40 4.32 1.62 20.68
CA ILE A 40 4.26 2.88 19.91
C ILE A 40 4.55 2.60 18.43
N ILE A 41 5.65 1.91 18.13
CA ILE A 41 6.01 1.60 16.73
C ILE A 41 4.99 0.65 16.10
N GLY A 42 4.50 -0.35 16.83
CA GLY A 42 3.44 -1.24 16.38
C GLY A 42 2.17 -0.48 16.02
N THR A 43 1.79 0.50 16.83
CA THR A 43 0.64 1.38 16.56
C THR A 43 0.88 2.27 15.32
N LEU A 44 2.08 2.84 15.19
CA LEU A 44 2.44 3.65 14.01
C LEU A 44 2.42 2.81 12.72
N VAL A 45 2.92 1.58 12.77
CA VAL A 45 2.86 0.64 11.64
C VAL A 45 1.40 0.32 11.27
N ALA A 46 0.51 0.20 12.26
CA ALA A 46 -0.90 -0.10 12.03
C ALA A 46 -1.75 1.13 11.66
N LEU A 47 -1.25 2.35 11.88
CA LEU A 47 -1.98 3.60 11.66
C LEU A 47 -2.61 3.72 10.25
N PRO A 48 -1.91 3.32 9.15
CA PRO A 48 -2.48 3.39 7.81
C PRO A 48 -3.77 2.59 7.62
N LEU A 49 -4.01 1.54 8.42
CA LEU A 49 -5.25 0.75 8.34
C LEU A 49 -6.50 1.52 8.81
N VAL A 50 -6.31 2.51 9.67
CA VAL A 50 -7.40 3.28 10.28
C VAL A 50 -7.70 4.55 9.49
N LEU A 51 -6.67 5.12 8.85
CA LEU A 51 -6.80 6.35 8.09
C LEU A 51 -7.47 6.08 6.74
N PRO A 52 -8.46 6.90 6.32
CA PRO A 52 -8.97 6.85 4.95
C PRO A 52 -7.83 7.07 3.94
N PRO A 53 -7.75 6.28 2.86
CA PRO A 53 -6.64 6.33 1.90
C PRO A 53 -6.39 7.72 1.31
N THR A 54 -7.45 8.44 0.99
CA THR A 54 -7.38 9.80 0.44
C THR A 54 -6.82 10.80 1.45
N VAL A 55 -7.17 10.65 2.73
CA VAL A 55 -6.67 11.50 3.82
C VAL A 55 -5.18 11.27 4.02
N LEU A 56 -4.75 10.01 4.07
CA LEU A 56 -3.33 9.68 4.15
C LEU A 56 -2.57 10.20 2.94
N GLY A 57 -3.10 10.00 1.73
CA GLY A 57 -2.52 10.51 0.49
C GLY A 57 -2.36 12.02 0.48
N PHE A 58 -3.36 12.75 0.99
CA PHE A 58 -3.30 14.21 1.11
C PHE A 58 -2.21 14.68 2.09
N TYR A 59 -2.11 14.07 3.27
CA TYR A 59 -1.04 14.43 4.21
C TYR A 59 0.34 14.09 3.68
N LEU A 60 0.50 12.96 2.96
CA LEU A 60 1.75 12.61 2.29
C LEU A 60 2.08 13.60 1.17
N LEU A 61 1.09 14.07 0.42
CA LEU A 61 1.27 15.09 -0.61
C LEU A 61 1.82 16.39 0.00
N LEU A 62 1.25 16.84 1.13
CA LEU A 62 1.73 18.01 1.85
C LEU A 62 3.16 17.82 2.39
N LEU A 63 3.43 16.67 3.00
CA LEU A 63 4.75 16.33 3.57
C LEU A 63 5.85 16.27 2.50
N LEU A 64 5.54 15.68 1.34
CA LEU A 64 6.49 15.50 0.23
C LEU A 64 6.56 16.71 -0.71
N SER A 65 5.70 17.72 -0.49
CA SER A 65 5.65 18.94 -1.33
C SER A 65 7.00 19.66 -1.32
N PRO A 66 7.53 20.05 -2.49
CA PRO A 66 8.78 20.80 -2.58
C PRO A 66 8.71 22.21 -1.96
N GLN A 67 7.52 22.68 -1.60
CA GLN A 67 7.31 23.95 -0.89
C GLN A 67 7.57 23.82 0.63
N GLY A 68 7.56 22.60 1.16
CA GLY A 68 7.88 22.33 2.57
C GLY A 68 9.37 22.01 2.77
N ASN A 69 9.89 22.27 3.98
CA ASN A 69 11.31 22.03 4.30
C ASN A 69 11.75 20.57 4.08
N PHE A 70 10.89 19.60 4.41
CA PHE A 70 11.19 18.18 4.23
C PHE A 70 11.13 17.78 2.76
N GLY A 71 10.09 18.20 2.04
CA GLY A 71 9.93 17.85 0.62
C GLY A 71 10.97 18.54 -0.27
N SER A 72 11.41 19.78 0.06
CA SER A 72 12.51 20.46 -0.66
C SER A 72 13.83 19.74 -0.46
N TRP A 73 14.19 19.41 0.79
CA TRP A 73 15.39 18.63 1.10
C TRP A 73 15.40 17.28 0.37
N LEU A 74 14.26 16.59 0.39
CA LEU A 74 14.11 15.30 -0.31
C LEU A 74 14.28 15.46 -1.83
N SER A 75 13.73 16.54 -2.41
CA SER A 75 13.85 16.84 -3.83
C SER A 75 15.28 17.17 -4.25
N GLU A 76 16.05 17.84 -3.39
CA GLU A 76 17.48 18.11 -3.59
C GLU A 76 18.31 16.82 -3.57
N VAL A 77 18.07 15.95 -2.58
CA VAL A 77 18.81 14.68 -2.44
C VAL A 77 18.54 13.73 -3.61
N PHE A 78 17.29 13.61 -4.06
CA PHE A 78 16.89 12.69 -5.12
C PHE A 78 16.80 13.30 -6.52
N GLY A 79 17.12 14.60 -6.66
CA GLY A 79 17.18 15.31 -7.92
C GLY A 79 15.85 15.58 -8.61
N SER A 80 14.72 15.28 -7.95
CA SER A 80 13.37 15.53 -8.50
C SER A 80 12.30 15.47 -7.40
N PRO A 81 11.19 16.24 -7.52
CA PRO A 81 10.10 16.19 -6.58
C PRO A 81 9.42 14.81 -6.54
N PHE A 82 8.90 14.47 -5.37
CA PHE A 82 8.18 13.20 -5.15
C PHE A 82 6.72 13.26 -5.61
N PRO A 83 5.94 14.33 -5.30
CA PRO A 83 4.59 14.46 -5.81
C PRO A 83 4.53 14.32 -7.33
N PHE A 84 3.48 13.70 -7.83
CA PHE A 84 3.21 13.49 -9.25
C PHE A 84 4.30 12.71 -10.01
N SER A 85 5.04 11.85 -9.28
CA SER A 85 6.10 11.02 -9.84
C SER A 85 5.95 9.56 -9.41
N PHE A 86 6.58 8.64 -10.16
CA PHE A 86 6.62 7.23 -9.77
C PHE A 86 7.26 7.01 -8.39
N LYS A 87 8.25 7.82 -8.01
CA LYS A 87 8.89 7.76 -6.68
C LYS A 87 7.88 8.08 -5.57
N GLY A 88 7.05 9.09 -5.78
CA GLY A 88 5.97 9.45 -4.85
C GLY A 88 4.95 8.34 -4.69
N LEU A 89 4.56 7.69 -5.80
CA LEU A 89 3.67 6.53 -5.74
C LEU A 89 4.27 5.40 -4.90
N VAL A 90 5.56 5.08 -5.11
CA VAL A 90 6.27 4.04 -4.34
C VAL A 90 6.26 4.37 -2.84
N VAL A 91 6.59 5.61 -2.47
CA VAL A 91 6.59 6.02 -1.04
C VAL A 91 5.19 5.91 -0.44
N GLY A 92 4.17 6.42 -1.13
CA GLY A 92 2.78 6.31 -0.67
C GLY A 92 2.34 4.88 -0.50
N SER A 93 2.60 4.03 -1.49
CA SER A 93 2.25 2.61 -1.46
C SER A 93 3.02 1.84 -0.37
N VAL A 94 4.31 2.15 -0.15
CA VAL A 94 5.10 1.54 0.94
C VAL A 94 4.48 1.89 2.30
N ILE A 95 4.15 3.15 2.55
CA ILE A 95 3.57 3.57 3.83
C ILE A 95 2.19 2.94 4.02
N TYR A 96 1.35 2.96 3.01
CA TYR A 96 -0.02 2.46 3.11
C TYR A 96 -0.10 0.93 3.18
N SER A 97 0.78 0.22 2.46
CA SER A 97 0.82 -1.25 2.46
C SER A 97 1.67 -1.86 3.58
N LEU A 98 2.39 -1.03 4.37
CA LEU A 98 3.30 -1.47 5.43
C LEU A 98 2.66 -2.47 6.41
N PRO A 99 1.46 -2.23 6.96
CA PRO A 99 0.85 -3.14 7.93
C PRO A 99 0.51 -4.50 7.33
N PHE A 100 0.14 -4.56 6.05
CA PHE A 100 -0.20 -5.82 5.36
C PHE A 100 0.99 -6.76 5.19
N VAL A 101 2.20 -6.23 5.22
CA VAL A 101 3.44 -7.01 5.16
C VAL A 101 4.02 -7.27 6.54
N VAL A 102 4.10 -6.25 7.39
CA VAL A 102 4.74 -6.36 8.71
C VAL A 102 3.96 -7.28 9.64
N GLN A 103 2.62 -7.22 9.67
CA GLN A 103 1.84 -8.01 10.63
C GLN A 103 1.94 -9.53 10.40
N PRO A 104 1.76 -10.09 9.19
CA PRO A 104 1.92 -11.53 8.96
C PRO A 104 3.33 -12.02 9.28
N ILE A 105 4.35 -11.22 8.93
CA ILE A 105 5.75 -11.57 9.19
C ILE A 105 6.02 -11.55 10.70
N ARG A 106 5.54 -10.52 11.42
CA ARG A 106 5.63 -10.42 12.87
C ARG A 106 4.97 -11.63 13.55
N ASN A 107 3.74 -11.98 13.18
CA ASN A 107 3.03 -13.12 13.74
C ASN A 107 3.80 -14.43 13.53
N SER A 108 4.43 -14.61 12.37
CA SER A 108 5.27 -15.77 12.11
C SER A 108 6.54 -15.80 12.99
N PHE A 109 7.18 -14.66 13.22
CA PHE A 109 8.31 -14.58 14.15
C PHE A 109 7.89 -14.82 15.60
N GLU A 110 6.73 -14.34 16.02
CA GLU A 110 6.19 -14.60 17.38
C GLU A 110 5.86 -16.09 17.56
N ALA A 111 5.38 -16.76 16.51
CA ALA A 111 5.04 -18.19 16.54
C ALA A 111 6.26 -19.14 16.66
N ILE A 112 7.48 -18.68 16.37
CA ILE A 112 8.71 -19.50 16.53
C ILE A 112 8.94 -19.89 17.99
N GLY A 113 8.54 -19.04 18.92
CA GLY A 113 8.69 -19.27 20.37
C GLY A 113 10.13 -19.12 20.87
N GLU A 114 10.25 -19.09 22.19
CA GLU A 114 11.54 -18.96 22.89
C GLU A 114 12.42 -20.22 22.80
N PRO A 115 11.88 -21.49 22.87
CA PRO A 115 12.73 -22.66 22.96
C PRO A 115 13.69 -22.84 21.78
N SER A 116 13.24 -22.54 20.56
CA SER A 116 14.08 -22.64 19.36
C SER A 116 15.24 -21.66 19.37
N LEU A 117 15.02 -20.48 19.92
CA LEU A 117 16.01 -19.41 19.99
C LEU A 117 16.98 -19.62 21.16
N GLU A 118 16.51 -20.17 22.28
CA GLU A 118 17.34 -20.54 23.43
C GLU A 118 18.27 -21.70 23.09
N ALA A 119 17.79 -22.70 22.33
CA ALA A 119 18.63 -23.77 21.82
C ALA A 119 19.79 -23.24 20.97
N ALA A 120 19.52 -22.27 20.08
CA ALA A 120 20.56 -21.61 19.30
C ALA A 120 21.54 -20.80 20.16
N ALA A 121 21.04 -20.09 21.14
CA ALA A 121 21.87 -19.34 22.07
C ALA A 121 22.80 -20.26 22.89
N SER A 122 22.31 -21.47 23.28
CA SER A 122 23.10 -22.48 23.97
C SER A 122 24.29 -23.00 23.11
N LEU A 123 24.14 -22.95 21.80
CA LEU A 123 25.19 -23.26 20.82
C LEU A 123 26.11 -22.07 20.51
N ARG A 124 26.00 -20.96 21.26
CA ARG A 124 26.74 -19.70 21.06
C ARG A 124 26.54 -19.10 19.66
N ALA A 125 25.39 -19.32 19.01
CA ALA A 125 25.07 -18.70 17.74
C ALA A 125 25.00 -17.15 17.90
N SER A 126 25.57 -16.43 16.95
CA SER A 126 25.48 -14.96 16.95
C SER A 126 24.04 -14.51 16.63
N PRO A 127 23.62 -13.29 17.03
CA PRO A 127 22.29 -12.77 16.71
C PRO A 127 21.98 -12.79 15.19
N PHE A 128 22.98 -12.56 14.35
CA PHE A 128 22.86 -12.64 12.89
C PHE A 128 22.65 -14.08 12.43
N ASP A 129 23.39 -15.06 12.97
CA ASP A 129 23.19 -16.46 12.64
C ASP A 129 21.81 -16.95 13.07
N VAL A 130 21.35 -16.56 14.25
CA VAL A 130 19.98 -16.87 14.73
C VAL A 130 18.93 -16.29 13.77
N PHE A 131 19.10 -15.05 13.31
CA PHE A 131 18.16 -14.42 12.41
C PHE A 131 18.14 -15.12 11.04
N PHE A 132 19.29 -15.25 10.37
CA PHE A 132 19.34 -15.77 8.99
C PHE A 132 19.18 -17.28 8.88
N SER A 133 19.72 -18.04 9.86
CA SER A 133 19.73 -19.51 9.77
C SER A 133 18.55 -20.19 10.47
N ILE A 134 17.84 -19.48 11.37
CA ILE A 134 16.74 -20.06 12.15
C ILE A 134 15.45 -19.26 11.96
N ALA A 135 15.46 -17.98 12.35
CA ALA A 135 14.23 -17.19 12.38
C ALA A 135 13.66 -16.95 10.99
N LEU A 136 14.47 -16.51 10.06
CA LEU A 136 14.04 -16.18 8.70
C LEU A 136 13.52 -17.41 7.92
N PRO A 137 14.18 -18.59 7.95
CA PRO A 137 13.64 -19.81 7.36
C PRO A 137 12.34 -20.29 7.99
N LEU A 138 12.20 -20.21 9.31
CA LEU A 138 10.97 -20.60 10.01
C LEU A 138 9.82 -19.62 9.77
N ALA A 139 10.12 -18.36 9.53
CA ALA A 139 9.12 -17.30 9.23
C ALA A 139 8.69 -17.28 7.75
N ARG A 140 9.18 -18.19 6.88
CA ARG A 140 8.82 -18.23 5.45
C ARG A 140 7.31 -18.16 5.17
N PRO A 141 6.42 -18.84 5.92
CA PRO A 141 4.98 -18.74 5.68
C PRO A 141 4.47 -17.30 5.85
N GLY A 142 4.92 -16.58 6.88
CA GLY A 142 4.54 -15.17 7.09
C GLY A 142 5.13 -14.23 6.05
N ILE A 143 6.36 -14.48 5.61
CA ILE A 143 7.00 -13.70 4.54
C ILE A 143 6.23 -13.89 3.23
N LEU A 144 5.85 -15.12 2.89
CA LEU A 144 5.05 -15.40 1.70
C LEU A 144 3.68 -14.73 1.79
N THR A 145 2.98 -14.88 2.92
CA THR A 145 1.69 -14.23 3.15
C THR A 145 1.80 -12.71 3.05
N GLY A 146 2.79 -12.11 3.71
CA GLY A 146 3.06 -10.66 3.63
C GLY A 146 3.36 -10.21 2.20
N SER A 147 4.13 -10.99 1.44
CA SER A 147 4.44 -10.68 0.04
C SER A 147 3.18 -10.65 -0.82
N VAL A 148 2.33 -11.67 -0.70
CA VAL A 148 1.08 -11.76 -1.47
C VAL A 148 0.11 -10.65 -1.08
N LEU A 149 -0.07 -10.41 0.22
CA LEU A 149 -0.96 -9.36 0.71
C LEU A 149 -0.47 -7.96 0.32
N GLY A 150 0.83 -7.66 0.48
CA GLY A 150 1.41 -6.38 0.09
C GLY A 150 1.30 -6.12 -1.41
N PHE A 151 1.57 -7.15 -2.23
CA PHE A 151 1.43 -7.07 -3.68
C PHE A 151 -0.04 -6.83 -4.09
N ALA A 152 -0.96 -7.66 -3.60
CA ALA A 152 -2.37 -7.55 -3.93
C ALA A 152 -2.97 -6.20 -3.47
N HIS A 153 -2.59 -5.74 -2.27
CA HIS A 153 -3.01 -4.46 -1.74
C HIS A 153 -2.55 -3.31 -2.64
N THR A 154 -1.27 -3.30 -3.04
CA THR A 154 -0.71 -2.25 -3.93
C THR A 154 -1.36 -2.27 -5.32
N VAL A 155 -1.70 -3.45 -5.87
CA VAL A 155 -2.43 -3.55 -7.15
C VAL A 155 -3.82 -2.92 -7.06
N GLY A 156 -4.52 -3.10 -5.93
CA GLY A 156 -5.86 -2.56 -5.69
C GLY A 156 -5.89 -1.13 -5.15
N GLU A 157 -4.73 -0.54 -4.84
CA GLU A 157 -4.65 0.78 -4.22
C GLU A 157 -5.13 1.88 -5.17
N PHE A 158 -5.99 2.77 -4.64
CA PHE A 158 -6.58 3.86 -5.42
C PHE A 158 -6.39 5.23 -4.75
N GLY A 159 -6.86 5.41 -3.52
CA GLY A 159 -6.99 6.72 -2.89
C GLY A 159 -5.66 7.45 -2.66
N VAL A 160 -4.64 6.76 -2.12
CA VAL A 160 -3.30 7.34 -1.90
C VAL A 160 -2.63 7.65 -3.24
N ILE A 161 -2.74 6.72 -4.20
CA ILE A 161 -2.15 6.88 -5.54
C ILE A 161 -2.77 8.05 -6.30
N LEU A 162 -4.09 8.21 -6.23
CA LEU A 162 -4.77 9.32 -6.89
C LEU A 162 -4.28 10.66 -6.35
N MET A 163 -4.14 10.78 -5.02
CA MET A 163 -3.68 12.01 -4.36
C MET A 163 -2.21 12.34 -4.67
N LEU A 164 -1.32 11.34 -4.64
CA LEU A 164 0.11 11.54 -4.89
C LEU A 164 0.48 11.57 -6.36
N GLY A 165 -0.30 10.86 -7.19
CA GLY A 165 0.03 10.66 -8.60
C GLY A 165 -0.58 11.67 -9.55
N GLY A 166 -1.74 12.26 -9.24
CA GLY A 166 -2.39 13.26 -10.08
C GLY A 166 -2.86 12.73 -11.45
N ASN A 167 -2.98 11.40 -11.62
CA ASN A 167 -3.56 10.78 -12.82
C ASN A 167 -2.85 11.12 -14.15
N ILE A 168 -1.51 11.17 -14.17
CA ILE A 168 -0.72 11.52 -15.37
C ILE A 168 -0.56 10.29 -16.27
N PRO A 169 -1.08 10.30 -17.52
CA PRO A 169 -0.94 9.17 -18.45
C PRO A 169 0.53 8.83 -18.73
N GLY A 170 0.86 7.54 -18.63
CA GLY A 170 2.23 7.04 -18.87
C GLY A 170 3.21 7.18 -17.72
N GLU A 171 2.94 8.02 -16.71
CA GLU A 171 3.83 8.26 -15.56
C GLU A 171 3.27 7.78 -14.23
N THR A 172 2.04 8.15 -13.89
CA THR A 172 1.43 7.86 -12.59
C THR A 172 0.03 7.25 -12.67
N LYS A 173 -0.56 7.18 -13.87
CA LYS A 173 -1.88 6.59 -14.08
C LYS A 173 -1.84 5.08 -13.98
N VAL A 174 -2.11 4.54 -12.79
CA VAL A 174 -2.22 3.10 -12.55
C VAL A 174 -3.58 2.54 -12.97
N LEU A 175 -3.73 1.21 -12.97
CA LEU A 175 -4.92 0.53 -13.44
C LEU A 175 -6.19 0.91 -12.65
N SER A 176 -6.10 1.00 -11.32
CA SER A 176 -7.23 1.40 -10.46
C SER A 176 -7.76 2.80 -10.81
N VAL A 177 -6.85 3.75 -11.07
CA VAL A 177 -7.21 5.11 -11.50
C VAL A 177 -7.77 5.10 -12.93
N ALA A 178 -7.20 4.31 -13.83
CA ALA A 178 -7.69 4.19 -15.20
C ALA A 178 -9.11 3.57 -15.27
N ILE A 179 -9.42 2.61 -14.39
CA ILE A 179 -10.77 2.03 -14.27
C ILE A 179 -11.75 3.09 -13.75
N TYR A 180 -11.35 3.84 -12.72
CA TYR A 180 -12.16 4.90 -12.15
C TYR A 180 -12.52 5.96 -13.22
N ASP A 181 -11.54 6.48 -13.94
CA ASP A 181 -11.76 7.44 -15.04
C ASP A 181 -12.71 6.89 -16.12
N TYR A 182 -12.55 5.60 -16.46
CA TYR A 182 -13.42 4.97 -17.43
C TYR A 182 -14.88 4.93 -16.94
N VAL A 183 -15.10 4.58 -15.68
CA VAL A 183 -16.45 4.56 -15.08
C VAL A 183 -17.04 5.96 -15.01
N GLU A 184 -16.28 6.97 -14.61
CA GLU A 184 -16.76 8.35 -14.58
C GLU A 184 -17.07 8.92 -15.97
N SER A 185 -16.33 8.48 -16.99
CA SER A 185 -16.55 8.91 -18.36
C SER A 185 -17.77 8.25 -19.04
N LEU A 186 -18.37 7.22 -18.43
CA LEU A 186 -19.59 6.61 -18.93
C LEU A 186 -20.74 7.63 -18.83
N PRO A 187 -21.42 7.95 -19.93
CA PRO A 187 -22.50 8.92 -19.90
C PRO A 187 -23.71 8.37 -19.16
N VAL A 188 -23.77 8.63 -17.86
CA VAL A 188 -24.89 8.25 -16.96
C VAL A 188 -26.20 8.93 -17.40
N SER A 189 -26.11 10.03 -18.16
CA SER A 189 -27.26 10.80 -18.67
C SER A 189 -28.20 9.97 -19.55
N TYR A 190 -27.72 8.98 -20.27
CA TYR A 190 -28.58 8.16 -21.14
C TYR A 190 -29.51 7.20 -20.39
N THR A 191 -29.14 6.74 -19.21
CA THR A 191 -29.99 5.86 -18.41
C THR A 191 -31.14 6.61 -17.75
N HIS A 192 -30.90 7.82 -17.26
CA HIS A 192 -31.94 8.65 -16.65
C HIS A 192 -32.89 9.27 -17.69
N LEU A 193 -32.39 9.71 -18.85
CA LEU A 193 -33.22 10.22 -19.94
C LEU A 193 -34.14 9.13 -20.50
N ARG A 194 -33.62 7.90 -20.74
CA ARG A 194 -34.45 6.78 -21.18
C ARG A 194 -35.47 6.34 -20.14
N ALA A 195 -35.15 6.40 -18.85
CA ALA A 195 -36.12 6.09 -17.81
C ALA A 195 -37.26 7.13 -17.77
N HIS A 196 -36.94 8.43 -17.94
CA HIS A 196 -37.93 9.50 -18.03
C HIS A 196 -38.78 9.42 -19.31
N GLU A 197 -38.18 9.07 -20.47
CA GLU A 197 -38.92 8.90 -21.72
C GLU A 197 -39.88 7.71 -21.62
N THR A 198 -39.47 6.59 -21.01
CA THR A 198 -40.34 5.42 -20.80
C THR A 198 -41.48 5.69 -19.82
N GLU A 199 -41.25 6.48 -18.77
CA GLU A 199 -42.31 6.89 -17.85
C GLU A 199 -43.31 7.83 -18.49
N ALA A 200 -42.84 8.82 -19.26
CA ALA A 200 -43.70 9.74 -20.01
C ALA A 200 -44.55 8.99 -21.08
N ASP A 201 -43.98 8.04 -21.80
CA ASP A 201 -44.67 7.21 -22.78
C ASP A 201 -45.72 6.29 -22.14
N LEU A 202 -45.44 5.74 -20.95
CA LEU A 202 -46.40 4.92 -20.22
C LEU A 202 -47.58 5.75 -19.70
N VAL A 203 -47.33 6.94 -19.18
CA VAL A 203 -48.39 7.87 -18.72
C VAL A 203 -49.24 8.34 -19.89
N CYS A 204 -48.66 8.68 -21.03
CA CYS A 204 -49.44 9.06 -22.23
C CYS A 204 -50.29 7.93 -22.78
N ARG A 205 -49.84 6.68 -22.74
CA ARG A 205 -50.66 5.51 -23.13
C ARG A 205 -51.81 5.25 -22.17
N LEU A 206 -51.63 5.39 -20.89
CA LEU A 206 -52.68 5.21 -19.86
C LEU A 206 -53.75 6.31 -19.88
N LEU A 207 -53.47 7.46 -20.46
CA LEU A 207 -54.44 8.57 -20.60
C LEU A 207 -55.21 8.51 -21.92
N LEU A 208 -54.83 7.63 -22.87
CA LEU A 208 -55.47 7.47 -24.16
C LEU A 208 -56.38 6.19 -24.25
N GLU A 209 -56.42 5.37 -23.20
CA GLU A 209 -57.38 4.29 -22.95
C GLU A 209 -58.45 4.75 -21.96
#